data_9e0721e3b5913aba411039f4560c0158
#
_entry.id   9e0721e3b5913aba411039f4560c0158
#
_cell.length_a   1.000
_cell.length_b   1.000
_cell.length_c   1.000
_cell.angle_alpha   90.00
_cell.angle_beta   90.00
_cell.angle_gamma   90.00
#
_symmetry.space_group_name_H-M   'P 1'
#
loop_
_entity.id
_entity.type
_entity.pdbx_description
1 polymer ?
#
loop_
_entity_poly.entity_id
_entity_poly.type
_entity_poly.pdbx_seq_one_letter_code
_entity_poly.pdbx_strand_id
1 'polypeptide(L)'
;MEGTFCVQGIGSRPRLHVSADGAGVVGHAGARLLADLADVTGLTSAYSTVLRPLRPRGTGHDPGRIATDLAVMLADGGEAIADLAVLRDQGEVFGPVVFTPTAWRLLADVDERVLDRLRSARAQAREVAWLQASETRGGIPAAKAGGQELPGLVLDIDATLITCHSEKEAAAPTYKGGFGFHPLVCFLANTGEGMSGLLRPGNAGANTAADHIVVLNDALAQIPDAHRHGTDILVRTDSAGSAKVFLAHVRNLQTRGIRIFFSVGYAITEPVRRAIRALPDHVWHPALDQDGTLRESAEVAELTGMTDLPGYPAGTRIIVRRERPRPGAQLSLFDQDEGMRHQVFLTDTPFTSGSAQFLEVRHRQHATVEDHIRCGKTTGFGRFPSRRFPVNAAWLELSLAAIDLLAWTRVLLLDGELSAAEPKKLRYRLLHVAARITRGGRRLRLRISATWPWRNELTAAFHRLAALPRPAG
;
A
#
# COMPACT_ATOMS: atom_id res chain seq x y z
N MET A 1 -28.20 -34.40 14.73
CA MET A 1 -27.87 -34.46 16.19
C MET A 1 -26.70 -33.53 16.38
N GLU A 2 -26.98 -32.30 16.83
CA GLU A 2 -25.98 -31.34 17.22
C GLU A 2 -25.35 -31.76 18.54
N GLY A 3 -24.09 -32.15 18.51
CA GLY A 3 -23.33 -32.46 19.70
C GLY A 3 -23.02 -31.20 20.49
N THR A 4 -23.74 -31.01 21.60
CA THR A 4 -23.42 -29.97 22.57
C THR A 4 -22.06 -30.32 23.18
N PHE A 5 -21.03 -29.55 22.86
CA PHE A 5 -19.76 -29.62 23.57
C PHE A 5 -19.94 -29.05 24.97
N CYS A 6 -20.14 -29.92 25.97
CA CYS A 6 -20.03 -29.55 27.37
C CYS A 6 -18.57 -29.15 27.65
N VAL A 7 -18.30 -27.87 27.76
CA VAL A 7 -17.04 -27.38 28.33
C VAL A 7 -17.15 -27.54 29.85
N GLN A 8 -16.61 -28.63 30.39
CA GLN A 8 -16.34 -28.71 31.82
C GLN A 8 -15.19 -27.75 32.14
N GLY A 9 -15.54 -26.54 32.50
CA GLY A 9 -14.61 -25.50 32.91
C GLY A 9 -14.15 -25.76 34.36
N ILE A 10 -13.05 -26.48 34.52
CA ILE A 10 -12.34 -26.57 35.80
C ILE A 10 -11.24 -25.49 35.93
N GLY A 11 -11.38 -24.34 35.35
CA GLY A 11 -10.49 -23.16 35.53
C GLY A 11 -8.98 -23.37 35.30
N SER A 12 -8.53 -24.60 35.01
CA SER A 12 -7.12 -24.93 34.78
C SER A 12 -6.84 -25.26 33.32
N ARG A 13 -5.65 -24.84 32.83
CA ARG A 13 -5.19 -25.26 31.51
C ARG A 13 -4.92 -26.76 31.51
N PRO A 14 -5.20 -27.47 30.38
CA PRO A 14 -4.92 -28.90 30.28
C PRO A 14 -3.41 -29.16 30.45
N ARG A 15 -3.05 -30.24 31.10
CA ARG A 15 -1.66 -30.71 31.19
C ARG A 15 -1.25 -31.26 29.84
N LEU A 16 -0.10 -30.78 29.32
CA LEU A 16 0.44 -31.20 28.03
C LEU A 16 1.69 -32.06 28.26
N HIS A 17 1.82 -33.13 27.49
CA HIS A 17 3.09 -33.79 27.22
C HIS A 17 3.70 -33.20 25.96
N VAL A 18 4.94 -32.74 26.04
CA VAL A 18 5.66 -32.12 24.92
C VAL A 18 6.68 -33.10 24.38
N SER A 19 6.63 -33.37 23.06
CA SER A 19 7.61 -34.19 22.34
C SER A 19 8.01 -33.49 21.05
N ALA A 20 9.16 -33.85 20.46
CA ALA A 20 9.71 -33.27 19.23
C ALA A 20 9.66 -34.27 18.04
N ASP A 21 8.74 -35.23 18.07
CA ASP A 21 8.59 -36.33 17.10
C ASP A 21 7.50 -36.09 16.02
N GLY A 22 6.97 -34.89 15.92
CA GLY A 22 5.92 -34.49 14.99
C GLY A 22 6.40 -34.43 13.53
N ALA A 23 6.53 -35.59 12.86
CA ALA A 23 6.95 -35.64 11.46
C ALA A 23 5.98 -34.89 10.51
N GLY A 24 6.54 -34.10 9.59
CA GLY A 24 5.82 -33.38 8.55
C GLY A 24 4.98 -32.20 9.05
N VAL A 25 5.11 -31.78 10.30
CA VAL A 25 4.45 -30.59 10.83
C VAL A 25 5.20 -29.34 10.35
N VAL A 26 4.46 -28.40 9.76
CA VAL A 26 4.98 -27.13 9.26
C VAL A 26 4.14 -25.99 9.82
N GLY A 27 4.79 -24.90 10.18
CA GLY A 27 4.16 -23.63 10.49
C GLY A 27 4.04 -22.76 9.23
N HIS A 28 3.43 -21.59 9.31
CA HIS A 28 3.33 -20.64 8.21
C HIS A 28 2.93 -21.27 6.87
N ALA A 29 2.14 -22.35 6.91
CA ALA A 29 1.79 -23.14 5.72
C ALA A 29 1.02 -22.30 4.68
N GLY A 30 0.26 -21.33 5.13
CA GLY A 30 -0.47 -20.42 4.26
C GLY A 30 0.41 -19.40 3.54
N ALA A 31 1.63 -19.11 4.01
CA ALA A 31 2.57 -18.24 3.30
C ALA A 31 2.99 -18.83 1.94
N ARG A 32 2.84 -20.14 1.76
CA ARG A 32 2.99 -20.79 0.46
C ARG A 32 2.05 -20.19 -0.61
N LEU A 33 0.87 -19.71 -0.22
CA LEU A 33 -0.06 -19.02 -1.12
C LEU A 33 0.58 -17.79 -1.77
N LEU A 34 1.38 -17.03 -1.00
CA LEU A 34 2.09 -15.85 -1.51
C LEU A 34 3.20 -16.22 -2.50
N ALA A 35 3.95 -17.29 -2.20
CA ALA A 35 5.02 -17.76 -3.10
C ALA A 35 4.45 -18.26 -4.42
N ASP A 36 3.39 -19.08 -4.37
CA ASP A 36 2.72 -19.58 -5.57
C ASP A 36 2.05 -18.44 -6.36
N LEU A 37 1.51 -17.42 -5.68
CA LEU A 37 0.93 -16.24 -6.33
C LEU A 37 2.01 -15.42 -7.04
N ALA A 38 3.18 -15.23 -6.45
CA ALA A 38 4.32 -14.59 -7.10
C ALA A 38 4.76 -15.34 -8.38
N ASP A 39 4.70 -16.67 -8.35
CA ASP A 39 4.99 -17.49 -9.52
C ASP A 39 3.90 -17.34 -10.61
N VAL A 40 2.62 -17.38 -10.24
CA VAL A 40 1.47 -17.33 -11.18
C VAL A 40 1.26 -15.94 -11.77
N THR A 41 1.59 -14.87 -11.04
CA THR A 41 1.59 -13.51 -11.57
C THR A 41 2.84 -13.16 -12.38
N GLY A 42 3.82 -14.07 -12.43
CA GLY A 42 5.06 -13.87 -13.16
C GLY A 42 6.10 -13.02 -12.43
N LEU A 43 5.87 -12.61 -11.17
CA LEU A 43 6.81 -11.79 -10.41
C LEU A 43 8.18 -12.47 -10.25
N THR A 44 8.18 -13.77 -9.91
CA THR A 44 9.42 -14.54 -9.75
C THR A 44 10.22 -14.60 -11.05
N SER A 45 9.56 -14.87 -12.18
CA SER A 45 10.23 -14.96 -13.50
C SER A 45 10.72 -13.61 -13.99
N ALA A 46 9.96 -12.54 -13.78
CA ALA A 46 10.37 -11.18 -14.12
C ALA A 46 11.60 -10.76 -13.30
N TYR A 47 11.59 -11.00 -11.98
CA TYR A 47 12.76 -10.77 -11.14
C TYR A 47 13.97 -11.62 -11.56
N SER A 48 13.78 -12.89 -11.91
CA SER A 48 14.85 -13.76 -12.40
C SER A 48 15.48 -13.20 -13.68
N THR A 49 14.66 -12.67 -14.57
CA THR A 49 15.12 -12.08 -15.83
C THR A 49 15.97 -10.83 -15.60
N VAL A 50 15.49 -9.90 -14.78
CA VAL A 50 16.16 -8.60 -14.57
C VAL A 50 17.38 -8.70 -13.67
N LEU A 51 17.42 -9.67 -12.75
CA LEU A 51 18.53 -9.91 -11.82
C LEU A 51 19.55 -10.92 -12.35
N ARG A 52 19.31 -11.57 -13.49
CA ARG A 52 20.24 -12.53 -14.10
C ARG A 52 21.68 -12.01 -14.24
N PRO A 53 21.93 -10.73 -14.56
CA PRO A 53 23.30 -10.19 -14.63
C PRO A 53 24.07 -10.26 -13.31
N LEU A 54 23.39 -10.30 -12.16
CA LEU A 54 24.02 -10.45 -10.83
C LEU A 54 24.49 -11.90 -10.56
N ARG A 55 24.27 -12.82 -11.51
CA ARG A 55 24.70 -14.23 -11.45
C ARG A 55 25.58 -14.59 -12.65
N PRO A 56 26.78 -14.00 -12.77
CA PRO A 56 27.59 -14.09 -14.00
C PRO A 56 28.03 -15.53 -14.33
N ARG A 57 28.20 -16.40 -13.33
CA ARG A 57 28.61 -17.79 -13.55
C ARG A 57 27.45 -18.76 -13.81
N GLY A 58 26.19 -18.32 -13.74
CA GLY A 58 25.03 -19.16 -13.91
C GLY A 58 24.84 -20.29 -12.87
N THR A 59 25.74 -20.45 -11.93
CA THR A 59 25.71 -21.44 -10.84
C THR A 59 25.18 -20.84 -9.54
N GLY A 60 24.64 -21.66 -8.65
CA GLY A 60 24.07 -21.21 -7.38
C GLY A 60 22.58 -20.84 -7.47
N HIS A 61 22.05 -20.17 -6.47
CA HIS A 61 20.64 -19.80 -6.40
C HIS A 61 20.28 -18.72 -7.41
N ASP A 62 19.04 -18.78 -7.90
CA ASP A 62 18.47 -17.74 -8.77
C ASP A 62 18.24 -16.46 -7.96
N PRO A 63 18.82 -15.30 -8.36
CA PRO A 63 18.66 -14.04 -7.66
C PRO A 63 17.21 -13.51 -7.67
N GLY A 64 16.43 -13.81 -8.72
CA GLY A 64 15.01 -13.47 -8.76
C GLY A 64 14.21 -14.24 -7.73
N ARG A 65 14.51 -15.53 -7.57
CA ARG A 65 13.90 -16.33 -6.51
C ARG A 65 14.26 -15.81 -5.13
N ILE A 66 15.50 -15.38 -4.90
CA ILE A 66 15.92 -14.77 -3.61
C ILE A 66 15.14 -13.50 -3.34
N ALA A 67 14.96 -12.62 -4.35
CA ALA A 67 14.17 -11.40 -4.22
C ALA A 67 12.70 -11.70 -3.91
N THR A 68 12.12 -12.71 -4.57
CA THR A 68 10.75 -13.16 -4.30
C THR A 68 10.61 -13.75 -2.90
N ASP A 69 11.54 -14.60 -2.46
CA ASP A 69 11.52 -15.17 -1.11
C ASP A 69 11.62 -14.09 -0.03
N LEU A 70 12.41 -13.02 -0.27
CA LEU A 70 12.46 -11.84 0.61
C LEU A 70 11.10 -11.10 0.64
N ALA A 71 10.46 -10.89 -0.51
CA ALA A 71 9.14 -10.26 -0.56
C ALA A 71 8.06 -11.12 0.13
N VAL A 72 8.09 -12.44 -0.05
CA VAL A 72 7.18 -13.38 0.64
C VAL A 72 7.42 -13.35 2.15
N MET A 73 8.68 -13.38 2.60
CA MET A 73 9.05 -13.27 4.02
C MET A 73 8.55 -11.97 4.65
N LEU A 74 8.69 -10.83 3.93
CA LEU A 74 8.18 -9.53 4.38
C LEU A 74 6.64 -9.52 4.44
N ALA A 75 5.96 -10.08 3.45
CA ALA A 75 4.51 -10.22 3.44
C ALA A 75 4.02 -11.10 4.58
N ASP A 76 4.76 -12.13 4.92
CA ASP A 76 4.51 -13.03 6.06
C ASP A 76 4.81 -12.38 7.42
N GLY A 77 5.45 -11.20 7.44
CA GLY A 77 5.67 -10.38 8.65
C GLY A 77 7.11 -10.36 9.16
N GLY A 78 8.08 -10.84 8.38
CA GLY A 78 9.49 -10.68 8.71
C GLY A 78 9.93 -9.22 8.65
N GLU A 79 10.88 -8.84 9.48
CA GLU A 79 11.38 -7.45 9.64
C GLU A 79 12.88 -7.34 9.39
N ALA A 80 13.57 -8.46 9.28
CA ALA A 80 15.02 -8.54 9.09
C ALA A 80 15.37 -9.60 8.06
N ILE A 81 16.53 -9.45 7.40
CA ILE A 81 17.03 -10.44 6.41
C ILE A 81 17.19 -11.83 7.05
N ALA A 82 17.48 -11.89 8.35
CA ALA A 82 17.58 -13.14 9.10
C ALA A 82 16.27 -13.93 9.16
N ASP A 83 15.13 -13.24 9.09
CA ASP A 83 13.79 -13.84 9.19
C ASP A 83 13.43 -14.70 7.97
N LEU A 84 14.27 -14.64 6.92
CA LEU A 84 14.21 -15.58 5.79
C LEU A 84 14.34 -17.05 6.24
N ALA A 85 14.85 -17.28 7.45
CA ALA A 85 14.87 -18.58 8.11
C ALA A 85 13.48 -19.21 8.23
N VAL A 86 12.43 -18.41 8.40
CA VAL A 86 11.04 -18.90 8.50
C VAL A 86 10.65 -19.72 7.26
N LEU A 87 11.06 -19.28 6.08
CA LEU A 87 10.83 -20.02 4.83
C LEU A 87 11.85 -21.15 4.65
N ARG A 88 13.13 -20.88 4.91
CA ARG A 88 14.23 -21.84 4.72
C ARG A 88 14.06 -23.09 5.56
N ASP A 89 13.67 -22.94 6.82
CA ASP A 89 13.55 -24.05 7.75
C ASP A 89 12.31 -24.93 7.46
N GLN A 90 11.51 -24.55 6.46
CA GLN A 90 10.35 -25.28 5.94
C GLN A 90 10.55 -25.67 4.46
N GLY A 91 11.72 -26.21 4.12
CA GLY A 91 12.09 -26.55 2.75
C GLY A 91 11.13 -27.52 2.03
N GLU A 92 10.36 -28.33 2.76
CA GLU A 92 9.31 -29.17 2.16
C GLU A 92 8.13 -28.36 1.58
N VAL A 93 7.91 -27.12 2.11
CA VAL A 93 6.86 -26.20 1.64
C VAL A 93 7.41 -25.25 0.58
N PHE A 94 8.57 -24.62 0.84
CA PHE A 94 9.08 -23.54 0.01
C PHE A 94 10.19 -23.97 -0.96
N GLY A 95 10.70 -25.18 -0.82
CA GLY A 95 11.89 -25.63 -1.56
C GLY A 95 13.19 -25.03 -0.98
N PRO A 96 14.27 -24.98 -1.76
CA PRO A 96 15.55 -24.48 -1.29
C PRO A 96 15.53 -22.95 -1.20
N VAL A 97 15.59 -22.41 0.02
CA VAL A 97 15.71 -20.98 0.33
C VAL A 97 17.13 -20.69 0.81
N VAL A 98 17.65 -19.52 0.41
CA VAL A 98 19.05 -19.17 0.70
C VAL A 98 19.29 -18.79 2.16
N PHE A 99 20.55 -18.87 2.58
CA PHE A 99 21.00 -18.33 3.86
C PHE A 99 21.16 -16.80 3.81
N THR A 100 21.00 -16.17 4.96
CA THR A 100 21.10 -14.71 5.17
C THR A 100 22.28 -14.04 4.45
N PRO A 101 23.53 -14.59 4.47
CA PRO A 101 24.65 -13.94 3.76
C PRO A 101 24.47 -13.89 2.24
N THR A 102 23.74 -14.83 1.64
CA THR A 102 23.47 -14.82 0.20
C THR A 102 22.42 -13.80 -0.16
N ALA A 103 21.35 -13.71 0.63
CA ALA A 103 20.33 -12.66 0.47
C ALA A 103 20.92 -11.25 0.69
N TRP A 104 21.79 -11.10 1.68
CA TRP A 104 22.53 -9.85 1.91
C TRP A 104 23.39 -9.44 0.70
N ARG A 105 24.15 -10.37 0.12
CA ARG A 105 24.96 -10.08 -1.07
C ARG A 105 24.11 -9.61 -2.24
N LEU A 106 22.97 -10.28 -2.48
CA LEU A 106 22.04 -9.83 -3.51
C LEU A 106 21.63 -8.35 -3.30
N LEU A 107 21.16 -8.02 -2.10
CA LEU A 107 20.73 -6.63 -1.79
C LEU A 107 21.89 -5.63 -1.89
N ALA A 108 23.11 -6.06 -1.56
CA ALA A 108 24.31 -5.21 -1.63
C ALA A 108 24.74 -4.92 -3.07
N ASP A 109 24.38 -5.78 -4.02
CA ASP A 109 24.69 -5.66 -5.45
C ASP A 109 23.59 -4.92 -6.24
N VAL A 110 22.47 -4.54 -5.59
CA VAL A 110 21.41 -3.72 -6.21
C VAL A 110 21.86 -2.26 -6.24
N ASP A 111 22.22 -1.78 -7.42
CA ASP A 111 22.41 -0.37 -7.72
C ASP A 111 21.09 0.29 -8.19
N GLU A 112 21.13 1.57 -8.52
CA GLU A 112 19.96 2.33 -8.98
C GLU A 112 19.37 1.75 -10.28
N ARG A 113 20.22 1.31 -11.22
CA ARG A 113 19.76 0.69 -12.48
C ARG A 113 19.07 -0.65 -12.26
N VAL A 114 19.59 -1.44 -11.33
CA VAL A 114 18.96 -2.72 -10.96
C VAL A 114 17.65 -2.45 -10.22
N LEU A 115 17.58 -1.42 -9.38
CA LEU A 115 16.38 -1.01 -8.68
C LEU A 115 15.26 -0.61 -9.68
N ASP A 116 15.58 0.15 -10.72
CA ASP A 116 14.63 0.52 -11.78
C ASP A 116 14.13 -0.70 -12.56
N ARG A 117 15.00 -1.69 -12.79
CA ARG A 117 14.59 -2.96 -13.40
C ARG A 117 13.67 -3.77 -12.49
N LEU A 118 13.90 -3.79 -11.17
CA LEU A 118 13.00 -4.42 -10.21
C LEU A 118 11.62 -3.76 -10.23
N ARG A 119 11.55 -2.42 -10.27
CA ARG A 119 10.30 -1.67 -10.45
C ARG A 119 9.57 -2.07 -11.73
N SER A 120 10.29 -2.14 -12.84
CA SER A 120 9.72 -2.56 -14.13
C SER A 120 9.20 -4.00 -14.11
N ALA A 121 9.93 -4.92 -13.48
CA ALA A 121 9.50 -6.31 -13.32
C ALA A 121 8.24 -6.43 -12.44
N ARG A 122 8.14 -5.60 -11.39
CA ARG A 122 6.95 -5.53 -10.55
C ARG A 122 5.73 -4.98 -11.31
N ALA A 123 5.94 -3.98 -12.19
CA ALA A 123 4.88 -3.46 -13.07
C ALA A 123 4.34 -4.54 -14.02
N GLN A 124 5.23 -5.38 -14.62
CA GLN A 124 4.82 -6.51 -15.47
C GLN A 124 3.97 -7.53 -14.69
N ALA A 125 4.37 -7.88 -13.48
CA ALA A 125 3.60 -8.79 -12.64
C ALA A 125 2.23 -8.21 -12.25
N ARG A 126 2.16 -6.89 -11.99
CA ARG A 126 0.89 -6.18 -11.73
C ARG A 126 -0.04 -6.23 -12.93
N GLU A 127 0.48 -6.04 -14.14
CA GLU A 127 -0.32 -6.16 -15.37
C GLU A 127 -0.97 -7.54 -15.46
N VAL A 128 -0.21 -8.61 -15.21
CA VAL A 128 -0.75 -9.97 -15.17
C VAL A 128 -1.80 -10.11 -14.07
N ALA A 129 -1.54 -9.63 -12.85
CA ALA A 129 -2.48 -9.72 -11.74
C ALA A 129 -3.80 -8.97 -12.04
N TRP A 130 -3.74 -7.81 -12.70
CA TRP A 130 -4.93 -7.05 -13.07
C TRP A 130 -5.70 -7.71 -14.23
N LEU A 131 -5.01 -8.32 -15.19
CA LEU A 131 -5.65 -9.15 -16.23
C LEU A 131 -6.37 -10.35 -15.60
N GLN A 132 -5.70 -11.07 -14.69
CA GLN A 132 -6.32 -12.16 -13.92
C GLN A 132 -7.55 -11.67 -13.12
N ALA A 133 -7.48 -10.50 -12.50
CA ALA A 133 -8.62 -9.89 -11.80
C ALA A 133 -9.77 -9.58 -12.78
N SER A 134 -9.46 -9.06 -13.96
CA SER A 134 -10.46 -8.77 -15.00
C SER A 134 -11.19 -10.04 -15.45
N GLU A 135 -10.45 -11.14 -15.68
CA GLU A 135 -11.00 -12.39 -16.13
C GLU A 135 -11.77 -13.19 -15.07
N THR A 136 -11.38 -13.05 -13.79
CA THR A 136 -11.92 -13.89 -12.70
C THR A 136 -12.78 -13.18 -11.69
N ARG A 137 -12.69 -11.83 -11.61
CA ARG A 137 -13.33 -11.01 -10.58
C ARG A 137 -14.09 -9.79 -11.13
N GLY A 138 -14.08 -9.59 -12.45
CA GLY A 138 -14.67 -8.41 -13.08
C GLY A 138 -13.81 -7.15 -13.00
N GLY A 139 -12.54 -7.30 -12.64
CA GLY A 139 -11.55 -6.22 -12.53
C GLY A 139 -11.09 -5.94 -11.10
N ILE A 140 -10.25 -4.92 -10.96
CA ILE A 140 -9.87 -4.41 -9.64
C ILE A 140 -11.03 -3.62 -9.03
N PRO A 141 -11.19 -3.63 -7.69
CA PRO A 141 -12.29 -2.92 -7.03
C PRO A 141 -12.19 -1.40 -7.25
N ALA A 142 -13.33 -0.73 -7.31
CA ALA A 142 -13.39 0.72 -7.30
C ALA A 142 -13.06 1.29 -5.91
N ALA A 143 -12.37 2.44 -5.87
CA ALA A 143 -12.28 3.23 -4.64
C ALA A 143 -13.65 3.85 -4.32
N LYS A 144 -13.90 4.19 -3.05
CA LYS A 144 -15.22 4.71 -2.61
C LYS A 144 -15.09 6.04 -1.86
N ALA A 145 -16.05 6.91 -2.05
CA ALA A 145 -16.21 8.12 -1.27
C ALA A 145 -17.68 8.57 -1.26
N GLY A 146 -18.19 9.01 -0.12
CA GLY A 146 -19.57 9.53 0.00
C GLY A 146 -20.62 8.51 -0.43
N GLY A 147 -20.45 7.23 -0.10
CA GLY A 147 -21.36 6.14 -0.47
C GLY A 147 -21.32 5.72 -1.94
N GLN A 148 -20.44 6.32 -2.75
CA GLN A 148 -20.36 6.06 -4.19
C GLN A 148 -19.03 5.43 -4.58
N GLU A 149 -19.03 4.64 -5.65
CA GLU A 149 -17.82 4.17 -6.30
C GLU A 149 -17.20 5.29 -7.14
N LEU A 150 -15.88 5.48 -6.99
CA LEU A 150 -15.15 6.47 -7.78
C LEU A 150 -14.80 5.87 -9.14
N PRO A 151 -15.04 6.59 -10.23
CA PRO A 151 -14.56 6.17 -11.53
C PRO A 151 -13.05 6.22 -11.57
N GLY A 152 -12.41 5.16 -12.06
CA GLY A 152 -10.98 5.15 -12.31
C GLY A 152 -10.11 4.78 -11.11
N LEU A 153 -8.88 5.28 -11.15
CA LEU A 153 -7.82 4.96 -10.22
C LEU A 153 -7.55 6.14 -9.29
N VAL A 154 -7.24 5.86 -8.03
CA VAL A 154 -6.90 6.88 -7.03
C VAL A 154 -5.52 6.61 -6.46
N LEU A 155 -4.59 7.51 -6.70
CA LEU A 155 -3.22 7.49 -6.18
C LEU A 155 -3.11 8.41 -4.97
N ASP A 156 -2.79 7.85 -3.82
CA ASP A 156 -2.52 8.59 -2.59
C ASP A 156 -1.02 8.68 -2.33
N ILE A 157 -0.48 9.90 -2.32
CA ILE A 157 0.94 10.15 -2.04
C ILE A 157 1.06 10.78 -0.65
N ASP A 158 1.89 10.20 0.20
CA ASP A 158 2.16 10.75 1.53
C ASP A 158 3.57 10.37 2.01
N ALA A 159 4.10 11.15 2.93
CA ALA A 159 5.40 10.93 3.55
C ALA A 159 5.26 10.36 4.96
N THR A 160 6.24 9.55 5.36
CA THR A 160 6.22 8.98 6.71
C THR A 160 7.60 8.97 7.34
N LEU A 161 7.66 9.09 8.66
CA LEU A 161 8.92 8.99 9.39
C LEU A 161 9.21 7.53 9.77
N ILE A 162 10.45 7.08 9.52
CA ILE A 162 10.98 5.80 9.95
C ILE A 162 12.14 6.05 10.90
N THR A 163 11.95 5.70 12.16
CA THR A 163 12.97 5.90 13.20
C THR A 163 14.11 4.91 13.07
N CYS A 164 15.32 5.39 13.25
CA CYS A 164 16.54 4.60 13.38
C CYS A 164 17.15 4.78 14.77
N HIS A 165 17.68 3.69 15.32
CA HIS A 165 18.38 3.68 16.62
C HIS A 165 19.90 3.66 16.48
N SER A 166 20.41 3.70 15.26
CA SER A 166 21.84 3.68 14.94
C SER A 166 22.13 4.57 13.74
N GLU A 167 23.34 5.06 13.66
CA GLU A 167 23.82 5.78 12.48
C GLU A 167 23.76 4.90 11.24
N LYS A 168 22.97 5.34 10.27
CA LYS A 168 22.87 4.74 8.94
C LYS A 168 23.14 5.82 7.92
N GLU A 169 23.65 5.44 6.77
CA GLU A 169 23.90 6.36 5.66
C GLU A 169 22.60 7.11 5.30
N ALA A 170 22.68 8.43 5.22
CA ALA A 170 21.58 9.35 4.99
C ALA A 170 20.46 9.38 6.07
N ALA A 171 20.60 8.67 7.19
CA ALA A 171 19.75 8.92 8.35
C ALA A 171 20.07 10.30 8.95
N ALA A 172 19.04 11.06 9.28
CA ALA A 172 19.17 12.44 9.75
C ALA A 172 18.12 12.78 10.80
N PRO A 173 18.31 13.86 11.59
CA PRO A 173 17.28 14.39 12.46
C PRO A 173 16.00 14.72 11.69
N THR A 174 14.86 14.38 12.25
CA THR A 174 13.54 14.62 11.63
C THR A 174 12.89 15.86 12.25
N TYR A 175 11.94 16.46 11.54
CA TYR A 175 11.20 17.63 12.01
C TYR A 175 10.37 17.37 13.31
N LYS A 176 10.13 16.11 13.67
CA LYS A 176 9.46 15.72 14.94
C LYS A 176 10.44 15.43 16.07
N GLY A 177 11.71 15.80 15.93
CA GLY A 177 12.73 15.60 16.96
C GLY A 177 13.27 14.16 17.07
N GLY A 178 12.90 13.27 16.14
CA GLY A 178 13.47 11.93 16.02
C GLY A 178 14.70 11.91 15.10
N PHE A 179 15.24 10.69 14.86
CA PHE A 179 16.35 10.44 13.94
C PHE A 179 16.02 9.27 13.03
N GLY A 180 16.25 9.40 11.72
CA GLY A 180 15.98 8.32 10.79
C GLY A 180 15.80 8.75 9.34
N PHE A 181 14.76 8.22 8.69
CA PHE A 181 14.41 8.45 7.28
C PHE A 181 13.01 9.06 7.15
N HIS A 182 12.77 9.72 6.02
CA HIS A 182 11.49 10.32 5.68
C HIS A 182 11.05 9.92 4.26
N PRO A 183 10.78 8.60 4.02
CA PRO A 183 10.35 8.15 2.71
C PRO A 183 9.02 8.79 2.28
N LEU A 184 8.90 9.04 0.97
CA LEU A 184 7.68 9.42 0.29
C LEU A 184 7.15 8.20 -0.45
N VAL A 185 5.88 7.86 -0.26
CA VAL A 185 5.27 6.64 -0.80
C VAL A 185 3.96 6.95 -1.52
N CYS A 186 3.62 6.13 -2.50
CA CYS A 186 2.36 6.20 -3.23
C CYS A 186 1.63 4.87 -3.15
N PHE A 187 0.36 4.91 -2.77
CA PHE A 187 -0.53 3.76 -2.73
C PHE A 187 -1.69 3.92 -3.71
N LEU A 188 -2.17 2.81 -4.25
CA LEU A 188 -3.42 2.76 -5.00
C LEU A 188 -4.58 2.54 -4.02
N ALA A 189 -5.43 3.55 -3.82
CA ALA A 189 -6.55 3.47 -2.88
C ALA A 189 -7.57 2.38 -3.22
N ASN A 190 -7.65 1.99 -4.49
CA ASN A 190 -8.55 0.94 -4.99
C ASN A 190 -8.26 -0.43 -4.35
N THR A 191 -6.99 -0.79 -4.19
CA THR A 191 -6.55 -2.12 -3.79
C THR A 191 -5.63 -2.13 -2.56
N GLY A 192 -5.02 -0.97 -2.25
CA GLY A 192 -3.96 -0.84 -1.25
C GLY A 192 -2.60 -1.33 -1.74
N GLU A 193 -2.39 -1.47 -3.06
CA GLU A 193 -1.09 -1.78 -3.65
C GLU A 193 -0.09 -0.64 -3.44
N GLY A 194 1.18 -1.01 -3.22
CA GLY A 194 2.28 -0.07 -3.12
C GLY A 194 2.79 0.33 -4.50
N MET A 195 2.38 1.47 -5.03
CA MET A 195 2.71 1.86 -6.40
C MET A 195 4.17 2.31 -6.53
N SER A 196 4.63 3.17 -5.64
CA SER A 196 6.03 3.65 -5.64
C SER A 196 6.49 4.07 -4.26
N GLY A 197 7.80 4.17 -4.09
CA GLY A 197 8.41 4.64 -2.87
C GLY A 197 9.80 5.21 -3.10
N LEU A 198 10.04 6.41 -2.57
CA LEU A 198 11.34 7.08 -2.60
C LEU A 198 11.89 7.15 -1.17
N LEU A 199 12.98 6.42 -0.91
CA LEU A 199 13.70 6.56 0.35
C LEU A 199 14.40 7.91 0.38
N ARG A 200 14.23 8.65 1.48
CA ARG A 200 14.80 9.99 1.65
C ARG A 200 15.45 10.13 3.03
N PRO A 201 16.45 11.03 3.17
CA PRO A 201 16.99 11.41 4.48
C PRO A 201 15.91 11.89 5.44
N GLY A 202 16.13 11.74 6.74
CA GLY A 202 15.17 12.16 7.78
C GLY A 202 14.82 13.65 7.78
N ASN A 203 15.75 14.49 7.31
CA ASN A 203 15.58 15.94 7.17
C ASN A 203 15.07 16.37 5.78
N ALA A 204 14.66 15.43 4.92
CA ALA A 204 14.07 15.76 3.62
C ALA A 204 12.80 16.61 3.82
N GLY A 205 12.68 17.70 3.05
CA GLY A 205 11.53 18.58 3.10
C GLY A 205 10.24 17.86 2.71
N ALA A 206 9.15 18.11 3.41
CA ALA A 206 7.85 17.53 3.06
C ALA A 206 7.38 18.03 1.67
N ASN A 207 7.63 19.29 1.34
CA ASN A 207 7.10 19.98 0.15
C ASN A 207 8.06 19.94 -1.07
N THR A 208 8.93 18.93 -1.19
CA THR A 208 9.87 18.85 -2.30
C THR A 208 9.14 18.42 -3.56
N ALA A 209 8.84 19.37 -4.46
CA ALA A 209 8.11 19.12 -5.71
C ALA A 209 8.80 18.05 -6.58
N ALA A 210 10.14 18.08 -6.64
CA ALA A 210 10.92 17.10 -7.41
C ALA A 210 10.68 15.66 -6.93
N ASP A 211 10.64 15.42 -5.62
CA ASP A 211 10.39 14.10 -5.04
C ASP A 211 8.96 13.62 -5.34
N HIS A 212 7.97 14.52 -5.25
CA HIS A 212 6.58 14.19 -5.61
C HIS A 212 6.45 13.82 -7.10
N ILE A 213 7.18 14.53 -7.98
CA ILE A 213 7.22 14.23 -9.43
C ILE A 213 7.83 12.85 -9.68
N VAL A 214 8.94 12.51 -9.02
CA VAL A 214 9.57 11.19 -9.12
C VAL A 214 8.59 10.10 -8.68
N VAL A 215 8.02 10.25 -7.49
CA VAL A 215 7.08 9.26 -6.94
C VAL A 215 5.83 9.09 -7.80
N LEU A 216 5.28 10.19 -8.35
CA LEU A 216 4.13 10.12 -9.26
C LEU A 216 4.50 9.43 -10.58
N ASN A 217 5.62 9.78 -11.19
CA ASN A 217 6.06 9.17 -12.45
C ASN A 217 6.32 7.67 -12.28
N ASP A 218 6.98 7.27 -11.18
CA ASP A 218 7.22 5.87 -10.85
C ASP A 218 5.88 5.13 -10.58
N ALA A 219 4.92 5.76 -9.91
CA ALA A 219 3.60 5.20 -9.68
C ALA A 219 2.82 5.02 -10.99
N LEU A 220 2.86 6.01 -11.89
CA LEU A 220 2.24 5.89 -13.22
C LEU A 220 2.88 4.79 -14.07
N ALA A 221 4.20 4.59 -13.96
CA ALA A 221 4.90 3.50 -14.64
C ALA A 221 4.49 2.11 -14.13
N GLN A 222 3.94 2.03 -12.91
CA GLN A 222 3.38 0.80 -12.35
C GLN A 222 1.98 0.47 -12.88
N ILE A 223 1.26 1.43 -13.43
CA ILE A 223 -0.11 1.23 -13.95
C ILE A 223 0.00 0.63 -15.36
N PRO A 224 -0.69 -0.50 -15.66
CA PRO A 224 -0.75 -1.05 -17.01
C PRO A 224 -1.21 -0.02 -18.04
N ASP A 225 -0.61 -0.02 -19.23
CA ASP A 225 -0.83 1.01 -20.26
C ASP A 225 -2.30 1.21 -20.61
N ALA A 226 -3.07 0.12 -20.71
CA ALA A 226 -4.50 0.18 -21.01
C ALA A 226 -5.29 0.98 -19.95
N HIS A 227 -4.90 0.88 -18.69
CA HIS A 227 -5.51 1.63 -17.59
C HIS A 227 -4.95 3.05 -17.52
N ARG A 228 -3.63 3.22 -17.69
CA ARG A 228 -2.98 4.54 -17.61
C ARG A 228 -3.53 5.52 -18.65
N HIS A 229 -3.86 5.05 -19.84
CA HIS A 229 -4.40 5.88 -20.94
C HIS A 229 -5.92 5.72 -21.13
N GLY A 230 -6.54 4.67 -20.59
CA GLY A 230 -7.97 4.37 -20.74
C GLY A 230 -8.85 4.79 -19.57
N THR A 231 -8.28 5.19 -18.43
CA THR A 231 -9.01 5.39 -17.18
C THR A 231 -8.67 6.74 -16.55
N ASP A 232 -9.61 7.37 -15.86
CA ASP A 232 -9.34 8.58 -15.09
C ASP A 232 -8.44 8.24 -13.88
N ILE A 233 -7.48 9.10 -13.60
CA ILE A 233 -6.56 8.96 -12.47
C ILE A 233 -6.69 10.19 -11.57
N LEU A 234 -7.00 9.98 -10.31
CA LEU A 234 -7.01 11.03 -9.29
C LEU A 234 -5.77 10.91 -8.42
N VAL A 235 -4.97 11.96 -8.33
CA VAL A 235 -3.84 12.07 -7.40
C VAL A 235 -4.28 12.85 -6.17
N ARG A 236 -4.15 12.25 -4.99
CA ARG A 236 -4.43 12.92 -3.71
C ARG A 236 -3.16 13.05 -2.88
N THR A 237 -3.01 14.20 -2.23
CA THR A 237 -1.94 14.44 -1.27
C THR A 237 -2.44 15.34 -0.14
N ASP A 238 -1.70 15.38 0.95
CA ASP A 238 -1.84 16.44 1.94
C ASP A 238 -1.34 17.79 1.41
N SER A 239 -1.19 18.79 2.27
CA SER A 239 -0.69 20.13 1.87
C SER A 239 0.76 20.12 1.37
N ALA A 240 1.54 19.09 1.62
CA ALA A 240 2.90 18.95 1.11
C ALA A 240 2.95 18.86 -0.42
N GLY A 241 1.93 18.26 -1.05
CA GLY A 241 1.78 18.18 -2.50
C GLY A 241 1.23 19.44 -3.18
N SER A 242 0.98 20.53 -2.46
CA SER A 242 0.44 21.77 -3.04
C SER A 242 1.45 22.63 -3.80
N ALA A 243 2.68 22.14 -3.99
CA ALA A 243 3.71 22.87 -4.71
C ALA A 243 3.31 23.11 -6.18
N LYS A 244 3.36 24.38 -6.61
CA LYS A 244 2.94 24.79 -7.97
C LYS A 244 3.58 24.00 -9.08
N VAL A 245 4.89 23.69 -8.96
CA VAL A 245 5.66 22.91 -9.92
C VAL A 245 5.12 21.49 -10.05
N PHE A 246 4.74 20.85 -8.93
CA PHE A 246 4.13 19.53 -8.94
C PHE A 246 2.77 19.54 -9.63
N LEU A 247 1.89 20.50 -9.32
CA LEU A 247 0.57 20.60 -9.93
C LEU A 247 0.64 20.96 -11.42
N ALA A 248 1.60 21.79 -11.82
CA ALA A 248 1.90 22.06 -13.22
C ALA A 248 2.37 20.79 -13.95
N HIS A 249 3.17 19.93 -13.28
CA HIS A 249 3.58 18.64 -13.84
C HIS A 249 2.36 17.72 -14.04
N VAL A 250 1.47 17.58 -13.03
CA VAL A 250 0.23 16.80 -13.16
C VAL A 250 -0.60 17.28 -14.36
N ARG A 251 -0.78 18.60 -14.50
CA ARG A 251 -1.50 19.19 -15.64
C ARG A 251 -0.81 18.91 -16.98
N ASN A 252 0.51 18.92 -17.01
CA ASN A 252 1.26 18.60 -18.22
C ASN A 252 1.12 17.14 -18.67
N LEU A 253 0.87 16.20 -17.75
CA LEU A 253 0.58 14.81 -18.09
C LEU A 253 -0.74 14.66 -18.88
N GLN A 254 -1.70 15.55 -18.65
CA GLN A 254 -2.94 15.58 -19.45
C GLN A 254 -2.66 15.86 -20.93
N THR A 255 -1.69 16.73 -21.24
CA THR A 255 -1.29 17.02 -22.64
C THR A 255 -0.61 15.83 -23.33
N ARG A 256 -0.18 14.83 -22.54
CA ARG A 256 0.39 13.57 -23.01
C ARG A 256 -0.63 12.44 -23.11
N GLY A 257 -1.92 12.75 -23.00
CA GLY A 257 -3.01 11.78 -23.16
C GLY A 257 -3.34 10.98 -21.90
N ILE A 258 -2.83 11.36 -20.72
CA ILE A 258 -3.22 10.74 -19.45
C ILE A 258 -4.34 11.57 -18.82
N ARG A 259 -5.51 10.98 -18.61
CA ARG A 259 -6.64 11.65 -17.93
C ARG A 259 -6.40 11.65 -16.42
N ILE A 260 -5.61 12.62 -15.95
CA ILE A 260 -5.16 12.72 -14.57
C ILE A 260 -5.62 14.04 -13.95
N PHE A 261 -6.08 13.97 -12.70
CA PHE A 261 -6.57 15.10 -11.92
C PHE A 261 -5.91 15.11 -10.55
N PHE A 262 -5.86 16.27 -9.91
CA PHE A 262 -5.33 16.38 -8.55
C PHE A 262 -6.40 16.80 -7.54
N SER A 263 -6.18 16.42 -6.29
CA SER A 263 -6.89 16.91 -5.11
C SER A 263 -5.89 16.99 -3.95
N VAL A 264 -5.45 18.20 -3.60
CA VAL A 264 -4.31 18.41 -2.69
C VAL A 264 -4.68 19.36 -1.57
N GLY A 265 -4.31 19.05 -0.35
CA GLY A 265 -4.48 19.94 0.77
C GLY A 265 -3.83 21.29 0.51
N TYR A 266 -4.40 22.37 1.06
CA TYR A 266 -3.87 23.72 0.87
C TYR A 266 -3.83 24.49 2.17
N ALA A 267 -2.80 25.32 2.34
CA ALA A 267 -2.64 26.14 3.52
C ALA A 267 -3.66 27.28 3.55
N ILE A 268 -4.18 27.58 4.74
CA ILE A 268 -5.08 28.71 4.97
C ILE A 268 -4.25 30.01 5.07
N THR A 269 -3.98 30.60 3.91
CA THR A 269 -3.27 31.86 3.79
C THR A 269 -4.18 33.05 4.11
N GLU A 270 -3.62 34.27 4.25
CA GLU A 270 -4.43 35.45 4.55
C GLU A 270 -5.49 35.77 3.46
N PRO A 271 -5.21 35.65 2.16
CA PRO A 271 -6.26 35.77 1.15
C PRO A 271 -7.39 34.76 1.32
N VAL A 272 -7.05 33.50 1.69
CA VAL A 272 -8.04 32.43 1.93
C VAL A 272 -8.88 32.75 3.17
N ARG A 273 -8.28 33.25 4.26
CA ARG A 273 -9.02 33.69 5.48
C ARG A 273 -10.03 34.77 5.15
N ARG A 274 -9.63 35.80 4.39
CA ARG A 274 -10.54 36.87 3.94
C ARG A 274 -11.67 36.33 3.07
N ALA A 275 -11.38 35.41 2.17
CA ALA A 275 -12.40 34.77 1.34
C ALA A 275 -13.39 33.95 2.20
N ILE A 276 -12.91 33.19 3.18
CA ILE A 276 -13.78 32.43 4.10
C ILE A 276 -14.71 33.38 4.87
N ARG A 277 -14.18 34.46 5.42
CA ARG A 277 -14.99 35.47 6.17
C ARG A 277 -15.99 36.20 5.31
N ALA A 278 -15.74 36.33 4.02
CA ALA A 278 -16.63 36.98 3.06
C ALA A 278 -17.77 36.09 2.55
N LEU A 279 -17.75 34.79 2.86
CA LEU A 279 -18.79 33.86 2.44
C LEU A 279 -20.06 34.08 3.25
N PRO A 280 -21.22 34.35 2.61
CA PRO A 280 -22.50 34.41 3.29
C PRO A 280 -22.95 33.00 3.73
N ASP A 281 -23.72 32.92 4.82
CA ASP A 281 -24.12 31.63 5.41
C ASP A 281 -24.88 30.71 4.45
N HIS A 282 -25.64 31.24 3.53
CA HIS A 282 -26.47 30.46 2.60
C HIS A 282 -25.66 29.67 1.54
N VAL A 283 -24.36 29.94 1.35
CA VAL A 283 -23.49 29.20 0.41
C VAL A 283 -22.78 28.01 1.05
N TRP A 284 -22.92 27.86 2.37
CA TRP A 284 -22.40 26.70 3.07
C TRP A 284 -23.40 25.54 2.98
N HIS A 285 -22.93 24.40 2.48
CA HIS A 285 -23.73 23.18 2.34
C HIS A 285 -23.26 22.14 3.36
N PRO A 286 -24.16 21.34 3.95
CA PRO A 286 -23.75 20.25 4.86
C PRO A 286 -22.70 19.34 4.21
N ALA A 287 -21.63 19.03 4.93
CA ALA A 287 -20.63 18.04 4.46
C ALA A 287 -21.22 16.62 4.42
N LEU A 288 -20.58 15.72 3.69
CA LEU A 288 -20.96 14.31 3.61
C LEU A 288 -20.02 13.45 4.47
N ASP A 289 -20.56 12.40 5.08
CA ASP A 289 -19.75 11.32 5.63
C ASP A 289 -19.35 10.28 4.57
N GLN A 290 -18.52 9.30 4.98
CA GLN A 290 -17.97 8.30 4.06
C GLN A 290 -19.04 7.45 3.36
N ASP A 291 -20.17 7.24 4.01
CA ASP A 291 -21.32 6.49 3.49
C ASP A 291 -22.30 7.35 2.65
N GLY A 292 -22.05 8.66 2.53
CA GLY A 292 -22.88 9.60 1.80
C GLY A 292 -23.97 10.26 2.64
N THR A 293 -24.10 9.93 3.92
CA THR A 293 -25.00 10.64 4.83
C THR A 293 -24.45 12.03 5.19
N LEU A 294 -25.31 12.90 5.71
CA LEU A 294 -24.90 14.23 6.13
C LEU A 294 -24.03 14.16 7.38
N ARG A 295 -22.88 14.84 7.35
CA ARG A 295 -21.96 14.93 8.47
C ARG A 295 -22.42 16.01 9.44
N GLU A 296 -22.67 15.62 10.68
CA GLU A 296 -23.04 16.56 11.72
C GLU A 296 -21.97 17.63 11.98
N SER A 297 -22.43 18.86 12.13
CA SER A 297 -21.59 20.01 12.50
C SER A 297 -20.42 20.30 11.56
N ALA A 298 -20.55 19.91 10.29
CA ALA A 298 -19.56 20.19 9.26
C ALA A 298 -20.23 20.68 7.98
N GLU A 299 -19.64 21.68 7.36
CA GLU A 299 -20.16 22.32 6.15
C GLU A 299 -19.02 22.58 5.15
N VAL A 300 -19.38 22.67 3.90
CA VAL A 300 -18.48 22.84 2.75
C VAL A 300 -18.94 24.02 1.91
N ALA A 301 -17.98 24.82 1.45
CA ALA A 301 -18.23 25.87 0.47
C ALA A 301 -17.09 25.93 -0.55
N GLU A 302 -17.35 26.60 -1.67
CA GLU A 302 -16.35 26.83 -2.71
C GLU A 302 -15.88 28.29 -2.69
N LEU A 303 -14.55 28.46 -2.74
CA LEU A 303 -13.88 29.76 -2.75
C LEU A 303 -13.34 30.14 -4.13
N THR A 304 -13.61 29.34 -5.17
CA THR A 304 -13.13 29.56 -6.53
C THR A 304 -13.60 30.93 -7.04
N GLY A 305 -12.64 31.74 -7.51
CA GLY A 305 -12.91 33.12 -7.94
C GLY A 305 -12.94 34.17 -6.83
N MET A 306 -12.95 33.78 -5.55
CA MET A 306 -12.88 34.71 -4.40
C MET A 306 -11.45 35.00 -3.95
N THR A 307 -10.51 34.21 -4.37
CA THR A 307 -9.08 34.39 -4.11
C THR A 307 -8.26 34.00 -5.33
N ASP A 308 -7.24 34.79 -5.61
CA ASP A 308 -6.32 34.46 -6.71
C ASP A 308 -5.37 33.34 -6.34
N LEU A 309 -5.10 32.48 -7.29
CA LEU A 309 -4.15 31.38 -7.20
C LEU A 309 -3.00 31.60 -8.20
N PRO A 310 -2.14 32.63 -8.01
CA PRO A 310 -1.10 32.98 -8.96
C PRO A 310 -0.06 31.84 -9.10
N GLY A 311 0.15 31.40 -10.35
CA GLY A 311 1.10 30.33 -10.67
C GLY A 311 0.58 28.91 -10.45
N TYR A 312 -0.68 28.73 -10.07
CA TYR A 312 -1.35 27.44 -10.14
C TYR A 312 -1.97 27.21 -11.52
N PRO A 313 -2.19 25.95 -11.94
CA PRO A 313 -2.81 25.64 -13.21
C PRO A 313 -4.17 26.33 -13.38
N ALA A 314 -4.47 26.82 -14.59
CA ALA A 314 -5.76 27.45 -14.88
C ALA A 314 -6.92 26.47 -14.62
N GLY A 315 -8.05 26.99 -14.08
CA GLY A 315 -9.20 26.19 -13.71
C GLY A 315 -9.04 25.41 -12.39
N THR A 316 -7.98 25.69 -11.62
CA THR A 316 -7.86 25.16 -10.25
C THR A 316 -8.98 25.71 -9.38
N ARG A 317 -9.73 24.82 -8.75
CA ARG A 317 -10.80 25.12 -7.81
C ARG A 317 -10.23 25.10 -6.38
N ILE A 318 -10.81 25.88 -5.50
CA ILE A 318 -10.49 25.93 -4.08
C ILE A 318 -11.75 25.67 -3.27
N ILE A 319 -11.71 24.66 -2.42
CA ILE A 319 -12.84 24.22 -1.62
C ILE A 319 -12.45 24.25 -0.14
N VAL A 320 -13.36 24.71 0.69
CA VAL A 320 -13.18 24.80 2.14
C VAL A 320 -14.23 23.98 2.85
N ARG A 321 -13.82 23.27 3.90
CA ARG A 321 -14.70 22.68 4.90
C ARG A 321 -14.50 23.40 6.23
N ARG A 322 -15.60 23.69 6.93
CA ARG A 322 -15.61 24.10 8.34
C ARG A 322 -16.31 23.02 9.17
N GLU A 323 -15.80 22.76 10.37
CA GLU A 323 -16.43 21.80 11.30
C GLU A 323 -16.21 22.22 12.75
N ARG A 324 -17.14 21.85 13.63
CA ARG A 324 -16.93 22.07 15.07
C ARG A 324 -15.70 21.30 15.54
N PRO A 325 -14.78 21.95 16.26
CA PRO A 325 -13.61 21.27 16.80
C PRO A 325 -14.02 20.17 17.78
N ARG A 326 -13.36 19.02 17.68
CA ARG A 326 -13.49 17.97 18.71
C ARG A 326 -12.76 18.40 19.98
N PRO A 327 -13.18 17.94 21.17
CA PRO A 327 -12.45 18.17 22.40
C PRO A 327 -10.97 17.76 22.27
N GLY A 328 -10.04 18.65 22.62
CA GLY A 328 -8.61 18.40 22.50
C GLY A 328 -8.01 18.65 21.11
N ALA A 329 -8.76 19.14 20.14
CA ALA A 329 -8.22 19.50 18.83
C ALA A 329 -7.23 20.66 18.93
N GLN A 330 -6.08 20.55 18.27
CA GLN A 330 -5.16 21.68 18.09
C GLN A 330 -5.73 22.62 17.02
N LEU A 331 -6.02 23.83 17.41
CA LEU A 331 -6.60 24.86 16.56
C LEU A 331 -5.55 25.91 16.22
N SER A 332 -5.56 26.40 14.98
CA SER A 332 -4.84 27.61 14.61
C SER A 332 -5.50 28.84 15.27
N LEU A 333 -4.79 29.97 15.31
CA LEU A 333 -5.38 31.23 15.82
C LEU A 333 -6.64 31.61 15.01
N PHE A 334 -6.63 31.39 13.72
CA PHE A 334 -7.78 31.64 12.87
C PHE A 334 -8.98 30.76 13.26
N ASP A 335 -8.75 29.47 13.50
CA ASP A 335 -9.82 28.55 13.90
C ASP A 335 -10.39 28.86 15.28
N GLN A 336 -9.54 29.39 16.18
CA GLN A 336 -9.98 29.87 17.50
C GLN A 336 -10.86 31.13 17.40
N ASP A 337 -10.49 32.07 16.52
CA ASP A 337 -11.27 33.29 16.28
C ASP A 337 -12.62 32.99 15.66
N GLU A 338 -12.67 32.05 14.70
CA GLU A 338 -13.90 31.66 14.02
C GLU A 338 -14.75 30.66 14.81
N GLY A 339 -14.21 30.07 15.89
CA GLY A 339 -14.88 29.01 16.66
C GLY A 339 -15.08 27.68 15.89
N MET A 340 -14.48 27.55 14.71
CA MET A 340 -14.63 26.41 13.79
C MET A 340 -13.25 26.00 13.26
N ARG A 341 -13.05 24.70 13.03
CA ARG A 341 -11.86 24.20 12.37
C ARG A 341 -12.06 24.23 10.86
N HIS A 342 -11.10 24.81 10.15
CA HIS A 342 -11.13 24.92 8.70
C HIS A 342 -10.10 23.98 8.04
N GLN A 343 -10.47 23.40 6.92
CA GLN A 343 -9.57 22.67 6.04
C GLN A 343 -9.85 23.10 4.59
N VAL A 344 -8.79 23.34 3.85
CA VAL A 344 -8.87 23.81 2.46
C VAL A 344 -8.09 22.86 1.57
N PHE A 345 -8.60 22.62 0.36
CA PHE A 345 -7.89 21.87 -0.64
C PHE A 345 -8.09 22.47 -2.04
N LEU A 346 -7.15 22.17 -2.92
CA LEU A 346 -7.18 22.52 -4.33
C LEU A 346 -7.51 21.28 -5.16
N THR A 347 -8.27 21.48 -6.23
CA THR A 347 -8.53 20.43 -7.21
C THR A 347 -8.70 21.04 -8.61
N ASP A 348 -8.32 20.28 -9.64
CA ASP A 348 -8.59 20.64 -11.04
C ASP A 348 -9.74 19.79 -11.65
N THR A 349 -10.46 19.08 -10.78
CA THR A 349 -11.66 18.34 -11.22
C THR A 349 -12.69 19.33 -11.79
N PRO A 350 -13.22 19.10 -13.01
CA PRO A 350 -14.19 19.99 -13.64
C PRO A 350 -15.46 20.20 -12.79
N PHE A 351 -16.09 21.37 -12.94
CA PHE A 351 -17.35 21.68 -12.23
C PHE A 351 -18.46 20.68 -12.48
N THR A 352 -18.47 20.06 -13.68
CA THR A 352 -19.45 19.04 -14.07
C THR A 352 -19.25 17.67 -13.42
N SER A 353 -18.11 17.46 -12.73
CA SER A 353 -17.70 16.15 -12.21
C SER A 353 -17.95 15.99 -10.71
N GLY A 354 -18.82 16.80 -10.11
CA GLY A 354 -19.25 16.64 -8.73
C GLY A 354 -19.43 17.97 -7.97
N SER A 355 -20.32 17.95 -6.99
CA SER A 355 -20.54 19.07 -6.06
C SER A 355 -19.34 19.29 -5.14
N ALA A 356 -19.21 20.47 -4.54
CA ALA A 356 -18.18 20.76 -3.55
C ALA A 356 -18.21 19.76 -2.38
N GLN A 357 -19.40 19.33 -1.95
CA GLN A 357 -19.61 18.33 -0.91
C GLN A 357 -19.01 16.97 -1.30
N PHE A 358 -19.27 16.49 -2.53
CA PHE A 358 -18.69 15.24 -3.02
C PHE A 358 -17.17 15.33 -3.18
N LEU A 359 -16.65 16.44 -3.71
CA LEU A 359 -15.23 16.65 -3.87
C LEU A 359 -14.50 16.71 -2.51
N GLU A 360 -15.17 17.26 -1.48
CA GLU A 360 -14.63 17.30 -0.12
C GLU A 360 -14.52 15.89 0.47
N VAL A 361 -15.60 15.12 0.48
CA VAL A 361 -15.52 13.76 1.04
C VAL A 361 -14.55 12.88 0.25
N ARG A 362 -14.48 13.06 -1.07
CA ARG A 362 -13.49 12.37 -1.93
C ARG A 362 -12.05 12.75 -1.57
N HIS A 363 -11.77 14.05 -1.32
CA HIS A 363 -10.46 14.50 -0.84
C HIS A 363 -10.14 13.94 0.53
N ARG A 364 -11.07 14.00 1.48
CA ARG A 364 -10.91 13.54 2.86
C ARG A 364 -10.59 12.06 2.96
N GLN A 365 -11.01 11.22 1.99
CA GLN A 365 -10.61 9.82 1.91
C GLN A 365 -9.09 9.63 1.72
N HIS A 366 -8.33 10.68 1.42
CA HIS A 366 -6.86 10.63 1.48
C HIS A 366 -6.34 10.14 2.84
N ALA A 367 -7.05 10.41 3.93
CA ALA A 367 -6.68 9.92 5.26
C ALA A 367 -6.47 8.39 5.34
N THR A 368 -7.06 7.61 4.42
CA THR A 368 -6.83 6.15 4.34
C THR A 368 -5.38 5.78 4.00
N VAL A 369 -4.59 6.71 3.46
CA VAL A 369 -3.15 6.48 3.19
C VAL A 369 -2.38 6.23 4.48
N GLU A 370 -2.79 6.84 5.60
CA GLU A 370 -2.17 6.60 6.90
C GLU A 370 -2.30 5.13 7.33
N ASP A 371 -3.44 4.49 7.03
CA ASP A 371 -3.65 3.06 7.27
C ASP A 371 -2.80 2.19 6.34
N HIS A 372 -2.68 2.56 5.06
CA HIS A 372 -1.78 1.87 4.13
C HIS A 372 -0.32 1.99 4.58
N ILE A 373 0.12 3.15 5.02
CA ILE A 373 1.45 3.39 5.60
C ILE A 373 1.66 2.55 6.87
N ARG A 374 0.69 2.55 7.78
CA ARG A 374 0.73 1.75 9.01
C ARG A 374 0.86 0.26 8.70
N CYS A 375 0.07 -0.24 7.76
CA CYS A 375 0.13 -1.62 7.27
C CYS A 375 1.46 -1.91 6.57
N GLY A 376 1.97 -1.00 5.77
CA GLY A 376 3.24 -1.12 5.08
C GLY A 376 4.44 -1.13 6.05
N LYS A 377 4.39 -0.33 7.12
CA LYS A 377 5.41 -0.38 8.18
C LYS A 377 5.51 -1.77 8.82
N THR A 378 4.39 -2.45 8.99
CA THR A 378 4.38 -3.84 9.48
C THR A 378 4.64 -4.88 8.38
N THR A 379 4.88 -4.43 7.14
CA THR A 379 5.14 -5.27 5.97
C THR A 379 6.49 -4.88 5.33
N GLY A 380 7.49 -4.59 6.16
CA GLY A 380 8.88 -4.45 5.75
C GLY A 380 9.46 -3.04 5.89
N PHE A 381 8.79 -1.97 5.47
CA PHE A 381 9.44 -0.65 5.46
C PHE A 381 9.35 0.13 6.79
N GLY A 382 8.80 -0.45 7.84
CA GLY A 382 8.86 0.13 9.18
C GLY A 382 10.24 0.12 9.82
N ARG A 383 11.13 -0.73 9.27
CA ARG A 383 12.49 -0.88 9.75
C ARG A 383 13.43 -1.21 8.58
N PHE A 384 14.46 -0.40 8.39
CA PHE A 384 15.49 -0.67 7.38
C PHE A 384 16.65 -1.48 7.94
N PRO A 385 17.08 -2.59 7.29
CA PRO A 385 18.00 -3.56 7.88
C PRO A 385 19.47 -3.15 7.81
N SER A 386 19.85 -2.20 6.94
CA SER A 386 21.25 -1.92 6.61
C SER A 386 21.75 -0.56 7.12
N ARG A 387 23.08 -0.44 7.25
CA ARG A 387 23.75 0.85 7.35
C ARG A 387 23.87 1.54 5.98
N ARG A 388 23.89 0.78 4.88
CA ARG A 388 24.03 1.30 3.51
C ARG A 388 22.70 1.77 2.96
N PHE A 389 22.64 3.00 2.45
CA PHE A 389 21.42 3.58 1.89
C PHE A 389 20.86 2.81 0.67
N PRO A 390 21.67 2.38 -0.33
CA PRO A 390 21.14 1.62 -1.46
C PRO A 390 20.47 0.30 -1.07
N VAL A 391 21.02 -0.40 -0.06
CA VAL A 391 20.40 -1.63 0.46
C VAL A 391 19.04 -1.35 1.08
N ASN A 392 18.88 -0.22 1.77
CA ASN A 392 17.62 0.18 2.36
C ASN A 392 16.61 0.62 1.28
N ALA A 393 17.07 1.22 0.17
CA ALA A 393 16.23 1.53 -0.99
C ALA A 393 15.72 0.25 -1.67
N ALA A 394 16.59 -0.74 -1.87
CA ALA A 394 16.19 -2.06 -2.39
C ALA A 394 15.19 -2.78 -1.44
N TRP A 395 15.41 -2.66 -0.12
CA TRP A 395 14.49 -3.21 0.87
C TRP A 395 13.12 -2.53 0.82
N LEU A 396 13.06 -1.21 0.63
CA LEU A 396 11.79 -0.50 0.44
C LEU A 396 11.04 -1.04 -0.78
N GLU A 397 11.73 -1.24 -1.92
CA GLU A 397 11.12 -1.78 -3.14
C GLU A 397 10.58 -3.22 -2.92
N LEU A 398 11.33 -4.08 -2.23
CA LEU A 398 10.85 -5.41 -1.88
C LEU A 398 9.69 -5.39 -0.88
N SER A 399 9.64 -4.38 0.00
CA SER A 399 8.49 -4.16 0.90
C SER A 399 7.24 -3.76 0.10
N LEU A 400 7.38 -2.95 -0.95
CA LEU A 400 6.27 -2.64 -1.85
C LEU A 400 5.78 -3.88 -2.61
N ALA A 401 6.70 -4.75 -3.07
CA ALA A 401 6.33 -6.04 -3.67
C ALA A 401 5.60 -6.96 -2.68
N ALA A 402 5.99 -6.96 -1.42
CA ALA A 402 5.31 -7.69 -0.36
C ALA A 402 3.87 -7.18 -0.11
N ILE A 403 3.70 -5.86 -0.15
CA ILE A 403 2.38 -5.20 -0.06
C ILE A 403 1.51 -5.59 -1.26
N ASP A 404 2.09 -5.60 -2.47
CA ASP A 404 1.39 -6.03 -3.68
C ASP A 404 0.95 -7.49 -3.60
N LEU A 405 1.79 -8.40 -3.14
CA LEU A 405 1.42 -9.82 -2.95
C LEU A 405 0.23 -9.97 -1.99
N LEU A 406 0.19 -9.20 -0.90
CA LEU A 406 -0.96 -9.20 0.02
C LEU A 406 -2.21 -8.59 -0.62
N ALA A 407 -2.06 -7.52 -1.41
CA ALA A 407 -3.16 -6.89 -2.13
C ALA A 407 -3.73 -7.83 -3.20
N TRP A 408 -2.87 -8.46 -4.01
CA TRP A 408 -3.29 -9.43 -5.02
C TRP A 408 -3.92 -10.68 -4.40
N THR A 409 -3.40 -11.14 -3.24
CA THR A 409 -4.06 -12.21 -2.48
C THR A 409 -5.50 -11.83 -2.13
N ARG A 410 -5.74 -10.62 -1.64
CA ARG A 410 -7.09 -10.13 -1.32
C ARG A 410 -7.99 -10.04 -2.54
N VAL A 411 -7.49 -9.44 -3.62
CA VAL A 411 -8.27 -9.19 -4.84
C VAL A 411 -8.58 -10.49 -5.59
N LEU A 412 -7.60 -11.37 -5.76
CA LEU A 412 -7.72 -12.54 -6.62
C LEU A 412 -8.29 -13.76 -5.88
N LEU A 413 -7.95 -13.93 -4.61
CA LEU A 413 -8.11 -15.21 -3.93
C LEU A 413 -9.11 -15.20 -2.77
N LEU A 414 -9.49 -14.03 -2.24
CA LEU A 414 -10.30 -13.93 -1.04
C LEU A 414 -11.66 -13.28 -1.31
N ASP A 415 -12.65 -13.63 -0.46
CA ASP A 415 -13.98 -13.05 -0.46
C ASP A 415 -14.37 -12.53 0.92
N GLY A 416 -15.49 -11.82 0.97
CA GLY A 416 -16.11 -11.33 2.19
C GLY A 416 -15.15 -10.51 3.06
N GLU A 417 -15.17 -10.72 4.36
CA GLU A 417 -14.37 -9.96 5.32
C GLU A 417 -12.84 -10.09 5.09
N LEU A 418 -12.38 -11.20 4.52
CA LEU A 418 -10.95 -11.42 4.28
C LEU A 418 -10.42 -10.63 3.09
N SER A 419 -11.25 -10.29 2.11
CA SER A 419 -10.84 -9.46 0.96
C SER A 419 -10.51 -8.01 1.36
N ALA A 420 -11.03 -7.55 2.50
CA ALA A 420 -10.73 -6.23 3.08
C ALA A 420 -9.81 -6.30 4.32
N ALA A 421 -9.27 -7.49 4.64
CA ALA A 421 -8.51 -7.68 5.86
C ALA A 421 -7.12 -7.03 5.80
N GLU A 422 -6.71 -6.42 6.92
CA GLU A 422 -5.36 -5.92 7.11
C GLU A 422 -4.31 -7.05 7.13
N PRO A 423 -3.04 -6.75 6.83
CA PRO A 423 -1.95 -7.74 6.82
C PRO A 423 -1.86 -8.57 8.10
N LYS A 424 -1.98 -7.94 9.27
CA LYS A 424 -1.94 -8.64 10.57
C LYS A 424 -3.04 -9.69 10.69
N LYS A 425 -4.24 -9.38 10.22
CA LYS A 425 -5.39 -10.29 10.23
C LYS A 425 -5.19 -11.45 9.26
N LEU A 426 -4.65 -11.18 8.06
CA LEU A 426 -4.31 -12.21 7.07
C LEU A 426 -3.23 -13.15 7.59
N ARG A 427 -2.16 -12.62 8.19
CA ARG A 427 -1.11 -13.43 8.82
C ARG A 427 -1.69 -14.37 9.85
N TYR A 428 -2.47 -13.87 10.79
CA TYR A 428 -3.08 -14.70 11.83
C TYR A 428 -4.04 -15.74 11.26
N ARG A 429 -4.94 -15.36 10.35
CA ARG A 429 -6.03 -16.25 9.91
C ARG A 429 -5.62 -17.23 8.83
N LEU A 430 -4.72 -16.83 7.92
CA LEU A 430 -4.39 -17.59 6.72
C LEU A 430 -2.92 -17.99 6.63
N LEU A 431 -1.96 -17.08 6.92
CA LEU A 431 -0.55 -17.34 6.59
C LEU A 431 0.15 -18.19 7.66
N HIS A 432 -0.02 -17.85 8.95
CA HIS A 432 0.65 -18.51 10.08
C HIS A 432 -0.08 -19.78 10.54
N VAL A 433 -0.78 -20.44 9.66
CA VAL A 433 -1.49 -21.68 10.01
C VAL A 433 -0.52 -22.87 10.04
N ALA A 434 -0.69 -23.71 11.05
CA ALA A 434 0.01 -24.99 11.09
C ALA A 434 -0.66 -26.00 10.13
N ALA A 435 0.16 -26.79 9.45
CA ALA A 435 -0.30 -27.86 8.60
C ALA A 435 0.61 -29.10 8.72
N ARG A 436 0.17 -30.23 8.17
CA ARG A 436 0.97 -31.42 8.06
C ARG A 436 1.20 -31.76 6.58
N ILE A 437 2.45 -31.96 6.20
CA ILE A 437 2.81 -32.52 4.90
C ILE A 437 2.70 -34.03 4.98
N THR A 438 1.96 -34.60 4.02
CA THR A 438 1.86 -36.05 3.84
C THR A 438 2.20 -36.43 2.41
N ARG A 439 2.90 -37.56 2.25
CA ARG A 439 3.26 -38.13 0.93
C ARG A 439 2.42 -39.37 0.67
N GLY A 440 1.83 -39.48 -0.50
CA GLY A 440 1.06 -40.65 -0.91
C GLY A 440 0.67 -40.57 -2.38
N GLY A 441 0.73 -41.65 -3.10
CA GLY A 441 0.40 -41.70 -4.52
C GLY A 441 1.21 -40.74 -5.39
N ARG A 442 2.51 -40.57 -5.13
CA ARG A 442 3.41 -39.58 -5.79
C ARG A 442 3.01 -38.12 -5.67
N ARG A 443 2.13 -37.78 -4.69
CA ARG A 443 1.69 -36.41 -4.43
C ARG A 443 2.07 -35.98 -3.03
N LEU A 444 2.52 -34.73 -2.91
CA LEU A 444 2.62 -33.99 -1.66
C LEU A 444 1.25 -33.38 -1.35
N ARG A 445 0.81 -33.53 -0.11
CA ARG A 445 -0.45 -32.94 0.36
C ARG A 445 -0.17 -32.09 1.59
N LEU A 446 -0.52 -30.83 1.51
CA LEU A 446 -0.53 -29.90 2.65
C LEU A 446 -1.89 -30.03 3.36
N ARG A 447 -1.89 -30.58 4.55
CA ARG A 447 -3.11 -30.84 5.35
C ARG A 447 -3.24 -29.79 6.42
N ILE A 448 -4.14 -28.84 6.24
CA ILE A 448 -4.52 -27.83 7.22
C ILE A 448 -5.31 -28.49 8.33
N SER A 449 -5.17 -28.02 9.58
CA SER A 449 -5.94 -28.54 10.73
C SER A 449 -7.45 -28.47 10.47
N ALA A 450 -8.14 -29.58 10.69
CA ALA A 450 -9.61 -29.65 10.55
C ALA A 450 -10.36 -28.76 11.56
N THR A 451 -9.70 -28.35 12.64
CA THR A 451 -10.27 -27.47 13.66
C THR A 451 -9.94 -26.00 13.42
N TRP A 452 -9.14 -25.67 12.40
CA TRP A 452 -8.81 -24.28 12.10
C TRP A 452 -10.04 -23.53 11.59
N PRO A 453 -10.44 -22.40 12.21
CA PRO A 453 -11.70 -21.73 11.85
C PRO A 453 -11.76 -21.29 10.38
N TRP A 454 -10.65 -20.85 9.80
CA TRP A 454 -10.54 -20.35 8.41
C TRP A 454 -9.96 -21.37 7.42
N ARG A 455 -10.06 -22.68 7.73
CA ARG A 455 -9.55 -23.74 6.84
C ARG A 455 -10.21 -23.75 5.47
N ASN A 456 -11.52 -23.45 5.41
CA ASN A 456 -12.27 -23.47 4.16
C ASN A 456 -11.86 -22.31 3.26
N GLU A 457 -11.70 -21.11 3.83
CA GLU A 457 -11.25 -19.90 3.13
C GLU A 457 -9.82 -20.09 2.58
N LEU A 458 -8.93 -20.65 3.39
CA LEU A 458 -7.57 -20.94 2.94
C LEU A 458 -7.54 -22.00 1.84
N THR A 459 -8.32 -23.07 1.96
CA THR A 459 -8.41 -24.12 0.93
C THR A 459 -9.02 -23.55 -0.36
N ALA A 460 -10.08 -22.73 -0.26
CA ALA A 460 -10.67 -22.04 -1.40
C ALA A 460 -9.67 -21.11 -2.10
N ALA A 461 -8.85 -20.36 -1.32
CA ALA A 461 -7.80 -19.50 -1.88
C ALA A 461 -6.78 -20.30 -2.69
N PHE A 462 -6.32 -21.47 -2.22
CA PHE A 462 -5.44 -22.35 -3.00
C PHE A 462 -6.11 -22.90 -4.27
N HIS A 463 -7.40 -23.23 -4.23
CA HIS A 463 -8.14 -23.68 -5.40
C HIS A 463 -8.27 -22.55 -6.44
N ARG A 464 -8.58 -21.33 -6.02
CA ARG A 464 -8.64 -20.17 -6.91
C ARG A 464 -7.27 -19.88 -7.53
N LEU A 465 -6.21 -19.91 -6.72
CA LEU A 465 -4.84 -19.73 -7.20
C LEU A 465 -4.49 -20.74 -8.30
N ALA A 466 -4.85 -22.02 -8.10
CA ALA A 466 -4.61 -23.06 -9.09
C ALA A 466 -5.42 -22.87 -10.38
N ALA A 467 -6.55 -22.15 -10.32
CA ALA A 467 -7.41 -21.83 -11.44
C ALA A 467 -7.07 -20.51 -12.15
N LEU A 468 -6.16 -19.67 -11.60
CA LEU A 468 -5.75 -18.43 -12.25
C LEU A 468 -5.10 -18.73 -13.61
N PRO A 469 -5.44 -17.95 -14.65
CA PRO A 469 -4.77 -18.04 -15.94
C PRO A 469 -3.27 -17.76 -15.78
N ARG A 470 -2.44 -18.54 -16.41
CA ARG A 470 -1.00 -18.31 -16.41
C ARG A 470 -0.64 -17.31 -17.50
N PRO A 471 0.33 -16.42 -17.29
CA PRO A 471 0.83 -15.56 -18.35
C PRO A 471 1.31 -16.44 -19.51
N ALA A 472 1.00 -16.04 -20.74
CA ALA A 472 1.59 -16.65 -21.92
C ALA A 472 3.11 -16.48 -21.82
N GLY A 473 3.84 -17.62 -21.85
CA GLY A 473 5.28 -17.69 -21.71
C GLY A 473 6.04 -17.03 -22.86
#